data_4039f4f4804caa04fcefad00165cdec2
#
_entry.id   4039f4f4804caa04fcefad00165cdec2
#
_cell.length_a   1.000
_cell.length_b   1.000
_cell.length_c   1.000
_cell.angle_alpha   90.00
_cell.angle_beta   90.00
_cell.angle_gamma   90.00
#
_symmetry.space_group_name_H-M   'P 1'
#
loop_
_entity.id
_entity.type
_entity.pdbx_description
1 polymer ?
#
loop_
_entity_poly.entity_id
_entity_poly.type
_entity_poly.pdbx_seq_one_letter_code
_entity_poly.pdbx_strand_id
1 'polypeptide(L)'
;MNLNKNYLAVAIVAATLVGCGSDSDSDSNNDDTPVSETPTFLECNTAGDQCVVTGTINEDFTMTADVQYVLDGLVRVGRGNTSFTAASDVTAAQADGVTLTIEPGTDVRGSDDGVLIVTRGNKLMAEGTKDAPITFSSLTDENFDGLGEWGGVIIQGLAPQYGQGGTGACFADGPDDTTVYDETAVCNVQGEGGDGVGYYGGNIPADNSGVLKYVRIAEAGKVAGPNNEVNGLTLMGVGHGTTIDYVQVHNNLDDGIEWFGGTVNVTHVVLTGNDDDDIDFDTGYKGNIQFAIVRKNPDLTTPSGSNDPRGIEANSSDEEYVPETEGALANITLVGAKVTAGQYGMRLRGALTTRIYNTAVVNWESCVRVDDAATGTDAGTIDSNVTLVNVIGDCAPDGFYTKRAADSEVGVVGAVAIDLTDAAALTATTEYTVSSWEPVDNGSGFAFENTNYVGAVAPGTAAADAWWAGWVIDGSLDGIADQDAPETTFAE
;
A
#
# COMPACT_ATOMS: atom_id res chain seq x y z
N MET A 1 -17.68 -21.21 18.14
CA MET A 1 -17.24 -21.80 19.44
C MET A 1 -17.34 -20.71 20.49
N ASN A 2 -18.07 -20.94 21.59
CA ASN A 2 -18.20 -19.92 22.65
C ASN A 2 -16.86 -19.82 23.39
N LEU A 3 -16.14 -18.73 23.19
CA LEU A 3 -14.97 -18.37 23.99
C LEU A 3 -15.43 -18.04 25.41
N ASN A 4 -14.99 -18.82 26.39
CA ASN A 4 -15.18 -18.52 27.80
C ASN A 4 -14.28 -17.32 28.14
N LYS A 5 -14.90 -16.17 28.35
CA LYS A 5 -14.23 -14.92 28.76
C LYS A 5 -13.80 -15.04 30.23
N ASN A 6 -12.53 -15.38 30.47
CA ASN A 6 -11.89 -15.18 31.75
C ASN A 6 -10.61 -14.33 31.50
N TYR A 7 -10.79 -13.02 31.49
CA TYR A 7 -9.71 -12.07 31.37
C TYR A 7 -9.30 -11.52 32.73
N LEU A 8 -8.03 -11.38 32.95
CA LEU A 8 -7.44 -10.70 34.13
C LEU A 8 -6.44 -9.66 33.62
N ALA A 9 -6.56 -8.44 34.08
CA ALA A 9 -5.67 -7.35 33.68
C ALA A 9 -4.24 -7.58 34.22
N VAL A 10 -3.26 -7.54 33.36
CA VAL A 10 -1.83 -7.59 33.69
C VAL A 10 -1.20 -6.24 33.43
N ALA A 11 -0.58 -5.65 34.43
CA ALA A 11 0.09 -4.36 34.34
C ALA A 11 1.49 -4.52 33.70
N ILE A 12 1.73 -3.84 32.58
CA ILE A 12 3.05 -3.72 31.96
C ILE A 12 3.73 -2.46 32.52
N VAL A 13 4.92 -2.62 33.09
CA VAL A 13 5.71 -1.51 33.65
C VAL A 13 6.59 -0.90 32.56
N ALA A 14 6.25 0.28 32.10
CA ALA A 14 7.13 1.09 31.28
C ALA A 14 8.09 1.89 32.19
N ALA A 15 9.39 1.61 32.11
CA ALA A 15 10.42 2.34 32.88
C ALA A 15 10.74 3.68 32.23
N THR A 16 10.23 4.77 32.80
CA THR A 16 10.71 6.12 32.46
C THR A 16 11.82 6.53 33.44
N LEU A 17 13.02 6.80 32.91
CA LEU A 17 14.13 7.41 33.64
C LEU A 17 13.86 8.91 33.86
N VAL A 18 13.55 9.31 35.08
CA VAL A 18 13.55 10.71 35.48
C VAL A 18 14.70 10.97 36.48
N GLY A 19 15.49 11.97 36.16
CA GLY A 19 16.70 12.37 36.87
C GLY A 19 16.46 13.01 38.23
N CYS A 20 17.51 12.91 39.03
CA CYS A 20 17.65 13.34 40.43
C CYS A 20 17.43 14.84 40.71
N GLY A 21 16.77 15.12 41.83
CA GLY A 21 16.88 16.36 42.59
C GLY A 21 16.67 16.07 44.08
N SER A 22 17.66 16.40 44.90
CA SER A 22 17.72 16.18 46.33
C SER A 22 16.87 17.15 47.15
N ASP A 23 16.18 16.73 48.22
CA ASP A 23 16.41 17.01 49.62
C ASP A 23 15.23 16.67 50.56
N SER A 24 15.62 15.93 51.59
CA SER A 24 15.22 15.86 53.01
C SER A 24 13.76 15.72 53.51
N ASP A 25 13.63 14.56 54.21
CA ASP A 25 12.89 14.31 55.47
C ASP A 25 11.37 14.51 55.57
N SER A 26 10.64 13.39 55.57
CA SER A 26 9.89 12.92 56.75
C SER A 26 9.05 11.65 56.40
N ASP A 27 9.04 10.71 57.35
CA ASP A 27 8.33 9.43 57.34
C ASP A 27 6.86 9.56 57.00
N SER A 28 6.43 8.88 55.93
CA SER A 28 5.16 8.16 55.87
C SER A 28 5.28 7.08 54.78
N ASN A 29 5.19 5.81 55.19
CA ASN A 29 5.07 4.67 54.28
C ASN A 29 3.76 4.80 53.49
N ASN A 30 3.82 5.43 52.33
CA ASN A 30 2.93 5.19 51.21
C ASN A 30 3.78 4.60 50.11
N ASP A 31 3.62 3.31 49.93
CA ASP A 31 4.15 2.59 48.79
C ASP A 31 3.22 2.92 47.59
N ASP A 32 3.27 4.19 47.16
CA ASP A 32 2.66 4.66 45.93
C ASP A 32 3.60 4.34 44.74
N THR A 33 3.80 3.05 44.46
CA THR A 33 4.16 2.65 43.12
C THR A 33 2.97 3.02 42.24
N PRO A 34 3.13 3.87 41.21
CA PRO A 34 2.05 4.12 40.27
C PRO A 34 1.67 2.79 39.63
N VAL A 35 0.50 2.29 39.97
CA VAL A 35 -0.11 1.19 39.23
C VAL A 35 -0.34 1.75 37.83
N SER A 36 0.46 1.33 36.85
CA SER A 36 0.19 1.62 35.45
C SER A 36 -1.16 1.00 35.16
N GLU A 37 -2.18 1.81 34.97
CA GLU A 37 -3.48 1.33 34.53
C GLU A 37 -3.32 0.77 33.12
N THR A 38 -3.85 -0.43 32.88
CA THR A 38 -3.91 -1.00 31.53
C THR A 38 -4.70 -0.06 30.62
N PRO A 39 -4.17 0.30 29.42
CA PRO A 39 -4.89 1.15 28.49
C PRO A 39 -6.29 0.62 28.21
N THR A 40 -7.28 1.50 28.10
CA THR A 40 -8.69 1.12 27.91
C THR A 40 -8.98 0.42 26.57
N PHE A 41 -8.08 0.55 25.61
CA PHE A 41 -8.14 -0.09 24.30
C PHE A 41 -7.51 -1.49 24.26
N LEU A 42 -6.93 -1.97 25.39
CA LEU A 42 -6.17 -3.23 25.46
C LEU A 42 -6.75 -4.16 26.53
N GLU A 43 -7.05 -5.39 26.14
CA GLU A 43 -7.47 -6.45 27.05
C GLU A 43 -6.66 -7.72 26.80
N CYS A 44 -5.83 -8.13 27.77
CA CYS A 44 -4.96 -9.30 27.62
C CYS A 44 -5.52 -10.52 28.33
N ASN A 45 -5.16 -11.70 27.83
CA ASN A 45 -5.48 -12.96 28.49
C ASN A 45 -4.66 -13.11 29.80
N THR A 46 -4.99 -14.13 30.59
CA THR A 46 -4.36 -14.35 31.92
C THR A 46 -2.86 -14.65 31.83
N ALA A 47 -2.39 -15.21 30.71
CA ALA A 47 -0.97 -15.50 30.47
C ALA A 47 -0.20 -14.26 30.05
N GLY A 48 -0.87 -13.26 29.49
CA GLY A 48 -0.28 -12.04 28.97
C GLY A 48 0.38 -12.22 27.58
N ASP A 49 0.19 -13.36 26.95
CA ASP A 49 0.79 -13.69 25.65
C ASP A 49 -0.13 -13.39 24.45
N GLN A 50 -1.39 -13.02 24.71
CA GLN A 50 -2.32 -12.54 23.70
C GLN A 50 -3.15 -11.38 24.25
N CYS A 51 -3.23 -10.29 23.48
CA CYS A 51 -4.01 -9.11 23.84
C CYS A 51 -4.96 -8.71 22.71
N VAL A 52 -6.19 -8.36 23.04
CA VAL A 52 -7.18 -7.81 22.12
C VAL A 52 -7.10 -6.30 22.17
N VAL A 53 -7.02 -5.67 21.00
CA VAL A 53 -6.97 -4.22 20.81
C VAL A 53 -8.30 -3.78 20.19
N THR A 54 -8.99 -2.83 20.82
CA THR A 54 -10.28 -2.32 20.35
C THR A 54 -10.35 -0.80 20.41
N GLY A 55 -11.16 -0.21 19.52
CA GLY A 55 -11.47 1.21 19.55
C GLY A 55 -10.28 2.12 19.19
N THR A 56 -9.88 3.03 20.06
CA THR A 56 -8.87 4.04 19.75
C THR A 56 -7.65 3.95 20.65
N ILE A 57 -6.50 3.71 20.05
CA ILE A 57 -5.18 3.89 20.67
C ILE A 57 -4.96 5.40 20.78
N ASN A 58 -5.10 5.94 21.97
CA ASN A 58 -5.16 7.39 22.23
C ASN A 58 -3.93 7.92 22.98
N GLU A 59 -2.91 7.09 23.10
CA GLU A 59 -1.59 7.39 23.67
C GLU A 59 -0.53 6.60 22.93
N ASP A 60 0.72 7.01 23.01
CA ASP A 60 1.83 6.25 22.43
C ASP A 60 1.86 4.84 23.01
N PHE A 61 1.86 3.86 22.10
CA PHE A 61 1.79 2.46 22.49
C PHE A 61 2.80 1.62 21.71
N THR A 62 3.36 0.61 22.35
CA THR A 62 4.27 -0.34 21.71
C THR A 62 3.72 -1.76 21.79
N MET A 63 3.54 -2.38 20.63
CA MET A 63 3.30 -3.81 20.49
C MET A 63 4.64 -4.55 20.49
N THR A 64 4.81 -5.48 21.44
CA THR A 64 6.06 -6.21 21.63
C THR A 64 6.00 -7.59 20.98
N ALA A 65 7.16 -8.12 20.57
CA ALA A 65 7.21 -9.37 19.80
C ALA A 65 6.86 -10.64 20.61
N ASP A 66 6.80 -10.55 21.92
CA ASP A 66 6.42 -11.66 22.81
C ASP A 66 4.91 -11.78 23.06
N VAL A 67 4.13 -10.87 22.48
CA VAL A 67 2.66 -10.84 22.60
C VAL A 67 2.02 -10.88 21.21
N GLN A 68 1.03 -11.75 21.05
CA GLN A 68 0.14 -11.71 19.88
C GLN A 68 -0.96 -10.68 20.11
N TYR A 69 -1.11 -9.75 19.17
CA TYR A 69 -2.15 -8.73 19.23
C TYR A 69 -3.30 -9.06 18.28
N VAL A 70 -4.53 -8.96 18.78
CA VAL A 70 -5.74 -9.18 17.98
C VAL A 70 -6.47 -7.85 17.79
N LEU A 71 -6.57 -7.40 16.58
CA LEU A 71 -7.37 -6.24 16.20
C LEU A 71 -8.83 -6.67 16.10
N ASP A 72 -9.72 -6.08 16.91
CA ASP A 72 -11.15 -6.42 16.92
C ASP A 72 -11.99 -5.17 16.63
N GLY A 73 -12.66 -5.18 15.48
CA GLY A 73 -13.38 -4.04 14.93
C GLY A 73 -12.44 -2.96 14.39
N LEU A 74 -12.92 -1.73 14.25
CA LEU A 74 -12.13 -0.60 13.74
C LEU A 74 -11.17 -0.09 14.83
N VAL A 75 -9.91 -0.51 14.77
CA VAL A 75 -8.84 -0.06 15.66
C VAL A 75 -8.16 1.17 15.06
N ARG A 76 -8.25 2.32 15.75
CA ARG A 76 -7.70 3.60 15.27
C ARG A 76 -6.48 4.01 16.07
N VAL A 77 -5.44 4.44 15.39
CA VAL A 77 -4.33 5.16 16.00
C VAL A 77 -4.65 6.66 15.96
N GLY A 78 -4.92 7.22 17.14
CA GLY A 78 -5.31 8.61 17.32
C GLY A 78 -6.75 8.91 16.85
N ARG A 79 -7.08 10.20 16.78
CA ARG A 79 -8.45 10.70 16.49
C ARG A 79 -8.55 11.58 15.24
N GLY A 80 -7.52 11.57 14.39
CA GLY A 80 -7.44 12.45 13.23
C GLY A 80 -8.37 12.08 12.05
N ASN A 81 -9.20 11.03 12.21
CA ASN A 81 -10.17 10.62 11.18
C ASN A 81 -11.48 11.43 11.20
N THR A 82 -11.61 12.39 12.10
CA THR A 82 -12.76 13.29 12.16
C THR A 82 -12.65 14.41 11.12
N SER A 83 -13.79 14.97 10.72
CA SER A 83 -13.81 16.15 9.84
C SER A 83 -13.14 17.34 10.53
N PHE A 84 -12.16 17.95 9.87
CA PHE A 84 -11.55 19.20 10.29
C PHE A 84 -12.42 20.39 9.85
N THR A 85 -12.51 21.40 10.68
CA THR A 85 -13.34 22.60 10.42
C THR A 85 -12.50 23.86 10.25
N ALA A 86 -11.23 23.81 10.64
CA ALA A 86 -10.30 24.94 10.55
C ALA A 86 -8.84 24.44 10.46
N ALA A 87 -7.95 25.28 9.97
CA ALA A 87 -6.51 25.00 9.93
C ALA A 87 -5.91 24.68 11.31
N SER A 88 -6.49 25.21 12.38
CA SER A 88 -6.10 24.86 13.75
C SER A 88 -6.30 23.37 14.07
N ASP A 89 -7.29 22.71 13.45
CA ASP A 89 -7.55 21.29 13.68
C ASP A 89 -6.44 20.43 13.06
N VAL A 90 -5.95 20.82 11.88
CA VAL A 90 -4.78 20.20 11.24
C VAL A 90 -3.55 20.32 12.12
N THR A 91 -3.27 21.54 12.61
CA THR A 91 -2.13 21.80 13.51
C THR A 91 -2.25 21.00 14.81
N ALA A 92 -3.44 20.91 15.38
CA ALA A 92 -3.68 20.12 16.58
C ALA A 92 -3.47 18.62 16.33
N ALA A 93 -4.00 18.09 15.22
CA ALA A 93 -3.80 16.67 14.87
C ALA A 93 -2.31 16.30 14.73
N GLN A 94 -1.50 17.20 14.15
CA GLN A 94 -0.05 16.99 14.05
C GLN A 94 0.68 17.14 15.40
N ALA A 95 0.24 18.07 16.24
CA ALA A 95 0.88 18.34 17.53
C ALA A 95 0.56 17.31 18.61
N ASP A 96 -0.66 16.78 18.58
CA ASP A 96 -1.20 15.81 19.53
C ASP A 96 -1.16 14.37 18.97
N GLY A 97 -0.38 14.14 17.92
CA GLY A 97 -0.28 12.87 17.22
C GLY A 97 0.22 11.74 18.12
N VAL A 98 -0.44 10.59 17.99
CA VAL A 98 -0.12 9.35 18.70
C VAL A 98 0.75 8.47 17.81
N THR A 99 1.69 7.76 18.41
CA THR A 99 2.54 6.79 17.74
C THR A 99 2.23 5.36 18.20
N LEU A 100 1.83 4.51 17.25
CA LEU A 100 1.85 3.07 17.44
C LEU A 100 3.20 2.53 16.95
N THR A 101 3.98 1.97 17.85
CA THR A 101 5.23 1.26 17.53
C THR A 101 4.99 -0.25 17.55
N ILE A 102 5.48 -0.95 16.54
CA ILE A 102 5.41 -2.42 16.48
C ILE A 102 6.84 -2.95 16.36
N GLU A 103 7.23 -3.76 17.32
CA GLU A 103 8.59 -4.33 17.35
C GLU A 103 8.80 -5.38 16.24
N PRO A 104 10.05 -5.58 15.77
CA PRO A 104 10.37 -6.64 14.82
C PRO A 104 9.90 -8.02 15.27
N GLY A 105 9.22 -8.75 14.39
CA GLY A 105 8.73 -10.12 14.67
C GLY A 105 7.39 -10.20 15.38
N THR A 106 6.73 -9.08 15.63
CA THR A 106 5.40 -9.06 16.24
C THR A 106 4.35 -9.70 15.30
N ASP A 107 3.48 -10.53 15.88
CA ASP A 107 2.33 -11.14 15.23
C ASP A 107 1.05 -10.36 15.58
N VAL A 108 0.46 -9.73 14.57
CA VAL A 108 -0.78 -8.97 14.68
C VAL A 108 -1.86 -9.68 13.87
N ARG A 109 -2.97 -10.02 14.53
CA ARG A 109 -4.07 -10.74 13.90
C ARG A 109 -5.32 -9.88 13.80
N GLY A 110 -5.99 -9.90 12.66
CA GLY A 110 -7.31 -9.29 12.49
C GLY A 110 -8.43 -10.28 12.82
N SER A 111 -9.39 -9.88 13.65
CA SER A 111 -10.68 -10.58 13.70
C SER A 111 -11.45 -10.34 12.41
N ASP A 112 -12.57 -11.05 12.21
CA ASP A 112 -13.41 -10.88 11.02
C ASP A 112 -13.76 -9.41 10.69
N ASP A 113 -13.96 -8.56 11.70
CA ASP A 113 -14.21 -7.13 11.54
C ASP A 113 -12.98 -6.24 11.86
N GLY A 114 -11.80 -6.86 12.05
CA GLY A 114 -10.57 -6.16 12.42
C GLY A 114 -10.03 -5.30 11.28
N VAL A 115 -9.80 -4.01 11.54
CA VAL A 115 -9.12 -3.06 10.64
C VAL A 115 -8.20 -2.18 11.45
N LEU A 116 -6.96 -1.99 11.01
CA LEU A 116 -6.07 -0.97 11.59
C LEU A 116 -6.16 0.32 10.79
N ILE A 117 -6.51 1.42 11.44
CA ILE A 117 -6.60 2.74 10.80
C ILE A 117 -5.63 3.70 11.48
N VAL A 118 -4.57 4.09 10.80
CA VAL A 118 -3.69 5.18 11.24
C VAL A 118 -4.29 6.48 10.76
N THR A 119 -4.81 7.29 11.69
CA THR A 119 -5.54 8.49 11.33
C THR A 119 -4.62 9.70 11.13
N ARG A 120 -5.09 10.76 10.47
CA ARG A 120 -4.30 11.95 10.12
C ARG A 120 -3.52 12.52 11.30
N GLY A 121 -2.25 12.80 11.10
CA GLY A 121 -1.35 13.36 12.11
C GLY A 121 -0.75 12.34 13.08
N ASN A 122 -1.13 11.06 12.97
CA ASN A 122 -0.62 9.99 13.82
C ASN A 122 0.38 9.11 13.03
N LYS A 123 1.07 8.20 13.72
CA LYS A 123 2.15 7.42 13.13
C LYS A 123 2.05 5.94 13.44
N LEU A 124 2.39 5.14 12.43
CA LEU A 124 2.71 3.72 12.57
C LEU A 124 4.21 3.53 12.37
N MET A 125 4.89 3.09 13.41
CA MET A 125 6.31 2.74 13.39
C MET A 125 6.42 1.21 13.39
N ALA A 126 6.23 0.59 12.23
CA ALA A 126 6.32 -0.84 12.00
C ALA A 126 7.63 -1.14 11.25
N GLU A 127 8.74 -1.10 11.99
CA GLU A 127 10.07 -1.32 11.43
C GLU A 127 10.58 -2.71 11.82
N GLY A 128 10.15 -3.73 11.05
CA GLY A 128 10.65 -5.09 11.14
C GLY A 128 12.08 -5.23 10.62
N THR A 129 12.57 -6.46 10.57
CA THR A 129 13.85 -6.80 9.95
C THR A 129 13.68 -7.99 9.01
N LYS A 130 14.65 -8.22 8.15
CA LYS A 130 14.66 -9.41 7.27
C LYS A 130 14.47 -10.72 8.05
N ASP A 131 15.11 -10.84 9.21
CA ASP A 131 15.06 -12.06 10.03
C ASP A 131 13.89 -12.09 11.02
N ALA A 132 13.21 -10.96 11.20
CA ALA A 132 12.06 -10.78 12.09
C ALA A 132 11.06 -9.79 11.47
N PRO A 133 10.39 -10.17 10.37
CA PRO A 133 9.37 -9.31 9.78
C PRO A 133 8.16 -9.22 10.71
N ILE A 134 7.47 -8.08 10.67
CA ILE A 134 6.19 -7.89 11.33
C ILE A 134 5.11 -8.50 10.43
N THR A 135 4.17 -9.25 11.02
CA THR A 135 3.12 -9.92 10.25
C THR A 135 1.73 -9.48 10.73
N PHE A 136 0.92 -9.02 9.78
CA PHE A 136 -0.51 -8.82 9.96
C PHE A 136 -1.23 -9.90 9.15
N SER A 137 -2.15 -10.66 9.76
CA SER A 137 -2.90 -11.71 9.07
C SER A 137 -4.21 -12.03 9.78
N SER A 138 -4.96 -12.99 9.25
CA SER A 138 -6.21 -13.45 9.84
C SER A 138 -6.00 -14.08 11.21
N LEU A 139 -6.95 -13.86 12.12
CA LEU A 139 -7.01 -14.54 13.41
C LEU A 139 -7.34 -16.03 13.26
N THR A 140 -7.99 -16.40 12.19
CA THR A 140 -8.55 -17.76 12.00
C THR A 140 -7.71 -18.64 11.09
N ASP A 141 -6.75 -18.08 10.37
CA ASP A 141 -5.85 -18.80 9.50
C ASP A 141 -4.39 -18.72 9.98
N GLU A 142 -3.65 -19.83 9.82
CA GLU A 142 -2.23 -19.92 10.14
C GLU A 142 -1.37 -20.23 8.89
N ASN A 143 -2.02 -20.44 7.73
CA ASN A 143 -1.36 -20.93 6.51
C ASN A 143 -1.22 -19.85 5.44
N PHE A 144 -1.80 -18.68 5.65
CA PHE A 144 -1.83 -17.56 4.71
C PHE A 144 -2.52 -17.92 3.38
N ASP A 145 -3.55 -18.80 3.40
CA ASP A 145 -4.26 -19.23 2.20
C ASP A 145 -5.71 -18.69 2.10
N GLY A 146 -6.14 -17.88 3.07
CA GLY A 146 -7.42 -17.19 3.08
C GLY A 146 -7.46 -15.93 2.20
N LEU A 147 -8.67 -15.44 1.91
CA LEU A 147 -8.96 -14.19 1.20
C LEU A 147 -10.07 -13.45 1.94
N GLY A 148 -9.91 -12.16 2.22
CA GLY A 148 -10.97 -11.34 2.79
C GLY A 148 -11.39 -11.75 4.20
N GLU A 149 -10.50 -12.32 5.00
CA GLU A 149 -10.80 -12.82 6.33
C GLU A 149 -10.78 -11.75 7.42
N TRP A 150 -10.17 -10.61 7.12
CA TRP A 150 -10.16 -9.41 7.95
C TRP A 150 -10.04 -8.16 7.06
N GLY A 151 -10.14 -6.96 7.63
CA GLY A 151 -10.13 -5.75 6.83
C GLY A 151 -8.79 -5.50 6.15
N GLY A 152 -7.81 -5.05 6.90
CA GLY A 152 -6.52 -4.61 6.35
C GLY A 152 -5.93 -3.46 7.14
N VAL A 153 -4.94 -2.78 6.53
CA VAL A 153 -4.26 -1.63 7.11
C VAL A 153 -4.54 -0.37 6.29
N ILE A 154 -5.14 0.63 6.91
CA ILE A 154 -5.45 1.93 6.30
C ILE A 154 -4.57 3.01 6.93
N ILE A 155 -3.89 3.80 6.11
CA ILE A 155 -3.10 4.96 6.56
C ILE A 155 -3.69 6.22 5.94
N GLN A 156 -4.15 7.12 6.81
CA GLN A 156 -4.75 8.40 6.43
C GLN A 156 -3.75 9.52 6.70
N GLY A 157 -3.31 10.19 5.64
CA GLY A 157 -2.36 11.29 5.72
C GLY A 157 -2.99 12.65 5.42
N LEU A 158 -2.13 13.66 5.43
CA LEU A 158 -2.45 15.07 5.19
C LEU A 158 -1.93 15.57 3.83
N ALA A 159 -1.50 14.67 2.94
CA ALA A 159 -1.00 15.05 1.63
C ALA A 159 -2.15 15.34 0.63
N PRO A 160 -1.85 16.04 -0.47
CA PRO A 160 -2.85 16.44 -1.46
C PRO A 160 -3.49 15.27 -2.20
N GLN A 161 -4.75 15.47 -2.57
CA GLN A 161 -5.55 14.60 -3.43
C GLN A 161 -6.75 15.39 -3.97
N TYR A 162 -7.41 14.95 -5.05
CA TYR A 162 -8.57 15.66 -5.59
C TYR A 162 -9.93 15.15 -5.08
N GLY A 163 -9.95 14.08 -4.30
CA GLY A 163 -11.15 13.50 -3.71
C GLY A 163 -11.84 12.46 -4.57
N GLN A 164 -12.42 11.49 -3.89
CA GLN A 164 -13.24 10.47 -4.52
C GLN A 164 -14.42 11.12 -5.28
N GLY A 165 -14.68 10.64 -6.48
CA GLY A 165 -15.74 11.20 -7.34
C GLY A 165 -15.43 12.58 -7.91
N GLY A 166 -14.16 12.99 -7.88
CA GLY A 166 -13.72 14.22 -8.53
C GLY A 166 -14.25 15.50 -7.90
N THR A 167 -14.47 15.51 -6.59
CA THR A 167 -15.11 16.65 -5.94
C THR A 167 -14.21 17.87 -5.76
N GLY A 168 -12.91 17.75 -5.99
CA GLY A 168 -11.96 18.83 -5.75
C GLY A 168 -12.01 19.39 -4.32
N ALA A 169 -12.42 18.56 -3.36
CA ALA A 169 -12.82 18.97 -2.01
C ALA A 169 -11.71 19.63 -1.18
N CYS A 170 -10.47 19.61 -1.69
CA CYS A 170 -9.29 20.15 -1.03
C CYS A 170 -8.85 21.50 -1.59
N PHE A 171 -9.55 22.05 -2.57
CA PHE A 171 -9.20 23.31 -3.20
C PHE A 171 -10.21 24.39 -2.81
N ALA A 172 -9.70 25.60 -2.48
CA ALA A 172 -10.53 26.70 -2.01
C ALA A 172 -11.49 27.22 -3.09
N ASP A 173 -11.13 27.12 -4.37
CA ASP A 173 -11.86 27.70 -5.49
C ASP A 173 -12.45 26.67 -6.48
N GLY A 174 -12.36 25.39 -6.17
CA GLY A 174 -12.92 24.32 -6.99
C GLY A 174 -11.91 23.59 -7.87
N PRO A 175 -12.36 22.65 -8.72
CA PRO A 175 -11.49 21.72 -9.45
C PRO A 175 -10.57 22.39 -10.48
N ASP A 176 -10.95 23.57 -10.97
CA ASP A 176 -10.21 24.28 -12.03
C ASP A 176 -9.10 25.20 -11.50
N ASP A 177 -8.94 25.34 -10.17
CA ASP A 177 -7.90 26.21 -9.61
C ASP A 177 -6.55 25.53 -9.56
N THR A 178 -5.75 25.76 -10.58
CA THR A 178 -4.37 25.26 -10.71
C THR A 178 -3.38 26.02 -9.84
N THR A 179 -3.80 27.02 -9.10
CA THR A 179 -2.86 28.03 -8.62
C THR A 179 -2.45 27.91 -7.18
N VAL A 180 -3.17 27.24 -6.31
CA VAL A 180 -2.82 27.32 -4.88
C VAL A 180 -3.19 26.08 -4.09
N TYR A 181 -2.21 25.27 -3.75
CA TYR A 181 -2.25 24.51 -2.52
C TYR A 181 -2.18 25.50 -1.36
N ASP A 182 -3.30 25.81 -0.76
CA ASP A 182 -3.30 26.50 0.53
C ASP A 182 -3.01 25.44 1.61
N GLU A 183 -1.80 25.47 2.18
CA GLU A 183 -1.42 24.58 3.29
C GLU A 183 -2.37 24.69 4.49
N THR A 184 -3.19 25.74 4.52
CA THR A 184 -4.21 25.98 5.55
C THR A 184 -5.60 25.50 5.13
N ALA A 185 -5.79 25.04 3.89
CA ALA A 185 -7.08 24.55 3.44
C ALA A 185 -7.46 23.28 4.20
N VAL A 186 -8.71 23.22 4.60
CA VAL A 186 -9.26 22.09 5.32
C VAL A 186 -9.79 21.10 4.31
N CYS A 187 -9.11 19.96 4.20
CA CYS A 187 -9.49 18.87 3.32
C CYS A 187 -10.15 17.75 4.11
N ASN A 188 -11.29 17.28 3.65
CA ASN A 188 -12.01 16.18 4.26
C ASN A 188 -12.61 15.30 3.17
N VAL A 189 -11.85 14.38 2.65
CA VAL A 189 -12.35 13.35 1.77
C VAL A 189 -12.72 12.13 2.59
N GLN A 190 -13.89 11.57 2.34
CA GLN A 190 -14.31 10.35 3.01
C GLN A 190 -13.49 9.18 2.49
N GLY A 191 -12.91 8.42 3.40
CA GLY A 191 -12.15 7.22 3.07
C GLY A 191 -13.05 6.07 2.65
N GLU A 192 -12.54 5.20 1.81
CA GLU A 192 -13.10 3.90 1.48
C GLU A 192 -12.97 2.92 2.65
N GLY A 193 -13.72 1.81 2.64
CA GLY A 193 -13.70 0.80 3.69
C GLY A 193 -14.87 0.87 4.67
N GLY A 194 -15.94 1.59 4.33
CA GLY A 194 -17.22 1.61 5.05
C GLY A 194 -17.38 2.68 6.12
N ASP A 195 -18.52 2.58 6.80
CA ASP A 195 -18.88 3.51 7.85
C ASP A 195 -17.85 3.52 8.99
N GLY A 196 -17.31 4.69 9.28
CA GLY A 196 -16.40 4.87 10.42
C GLY A 196 -14.93 4.88 10.07
N VAL A 197 -14.52 4.62 8.83
CA VAL A 197 -13.14 4.87 8.35
C VAL A 197 -12.78 6.34 8.51
N GLY A 198 -13.72 7.24 8.17
CA GLY A 198 -13.58 8.65 8.42
C GLY A 198 -12.91 9.41 7.27
N TYR A 199 -12.15 10.46 7.58
CA TYR A 199 -11.67 11.43 6.60
C TYR A 199 -10.16 11.43 6.47
N TYR A 200 -9.68 11.74 5.28
CA TYR A 200 -8.27 11.91 4.96
C TYR A 200 -8.00 13.14 4.10
N GLY A 201 -6.73 13.35 3.77
CA GLY A 201 -6.26 14.40 2.88
C GLY A 201 -5.97 15.72 3.58
N GLY A 202 -5.28 16.57 2.87
CA GLY A 202 -4.80 17.88 3.30
C GLY A 202 -3.95 18.51 2.19
N ASN A 203 -3.09 19.46 2.56
CA ASN A 203 -2.17 20.12 1.64
C ASN A 203 -0.72 20.10 2.16
N ILE A 204 -0.32 18.99 2.78
CA ILE A 204 1.01 18.81 3.34
C ILE A 204 1.72 17.67 2.59
N PRO A 205 2.36 17.92 1.44
CA PRO A 205 3.02 16.87 0.67
C PRO A 205 4.07 16.09 1.46
N ALA A 206 4.73 16.74 2.43
CA ALA A 206 5.75 16.15 3.29
C ALA A 206 5.18 15.52 4.56
N ASP A 207 3.86 15.26 4.63
CA ASP A 207 3.26 14.58 5.77
C ASP A 207 3.96 13.25 6.04
N ASN A 208 4.02 12.88 7.34
CA ASN A 208 4.73 11.70 7.80
C ASN A 208 3.85 10.86 8.72
N SER A 209 3.34 9.78 8.17
CA SER A 209 2.53 8.79 8.88
C SER A 209 3.35 7.63 9.48
N GLY A 210 4.68 7.71 9.43
CA GLY A 210 5.59 6.75 10.08
C GLY A 210 6.44 5.91 9.13
N VAL A 211 6.66 4.66 9.49
CA VAL A 211 7.54 3.71 8.77
C VAL A 211 6.86 2.36 8.68
N LEU A 212 6.78 1.79 7.48
CA LEU A 212 6.49 0.38 7.22
C LEU A 212 7.71 -0.23 6.56
N LYS A 213 8.37 -1.16 7.24
CA LYS A 213 9.55 -1.83 6.71
C LYS A 213 9.61 -3.28 7.18
N TYR A 214 9.87 -4.21 6.25
CA TYR A 214 9.77 -5.64 6.49
C TYR A 214 8.44 -6.01 7.16
N VAL A 215 7.35 -5.62 6.51
CA VAL A 215 5.97 -5.86 6.96
C VAL A 215 5.27 -6.79 5.97
N ARG A 216 4.56 -7.77 6.50
CA ARG A 216 3.67 -8.67 5.75
C ARG A 216 2.24 -8.37 6.13
N ILE A 217 1.36 -8.25 5.14
CA ILE A 217 -0.09 -8.12 5.30
C ILE A 217 -0.69 -9.24 4.49
N ALA A 218 -1.41 -10.16 5.12
CA ALA A 218 -1.97 -11.33 4.45
C ALA A 218 -3.46 -11.50 4.76
N GLU A 219 -4.20 -12.07 3.79
CA GLU A 219 -5.60 -12.54 3.94
C GLU A 219 -6.61 -11.43 4.23
N ALA A 220 -6.23 -10.19 3.94
CA ALA A 220 -7.06 -9.02 4.14
C ALA A 220 -8.05 -8.80 2.96
N GLY A 221 -8.70 -7.65 2.90
CA GLY A 221 -9.56 -7.29 1.78
C GLY A 221 -11.03 -7.53 2.03
N LYS A 222 -11.48 -7.51 3.28
CA LYS A 222 -12.88 -7.80 3.58
C LYS A 222 -13.82 -6.77 2.97
N VAL A 223 -14.90 -7.26 2.38
CA VAL A 223 -15.99 -6.44 1.87
C VAL A 223 -16.67 -5.69 3.00
N ALA A 224 -16.56 -4.36 3.00
CA ALA A 224 -17.18 -3.47 3.98
C ALA A 224 -18.61 -3.04 3.58
N GLY A 225 -18.99 -3.27 2.32
CA GLY A 225 -20.31 -2.94 1.77
C GLY A 225 -20.35 -3.13 0.25
N PRO A 226 -21.46 -2.85 -0.42
CA PRO A 226 -21.55 -2.96 -1.88
C PRO A 226 -20.58 -1.97 -2.57
N ASN A 227 -19.66 -2.49 -3.37
CA ASN A 227 -18.56 -1.75 -4.01
C ASN A 227 -17.75 -0.90 -3.00
N ASN A 228 -17.42 -1.50 -1.90
CA ASN A 228 -16.68 -0.85 -0.82
C ASN A 228 -15.94 -1.94 -0.04
N GLU A 229 -14.80 -2.27 -0.50
CA GLU A 229 -13.88 -3.25 0.01
C GLU A 229 -12.75 -2.55 0.78
N VAL A 230 -11.95 -3.29 1.51
CA VAL A 230 -10.73 -2.78 2.14
C VAL A 230 -9.53 -3.43 1.47
N ASN A 231 -8.59 -2.62 1.01
CA ASN A 231 -7.37 -3.14 0.41
C ASN A 231 -6.42 -3.74 1.45
N GLY A 232 -5.45 -4.51 1.02
CA GLY A 232 -4.42 -5.01 1.92
C GLY A 232 -3.70 -3.88 2.64
N LEU A 233 -3.22 -2.91 1.89
CA LEU A 233 -2.68 -1.64 2.39
C LEU A 233 -3.32 -0.47 1.65
N THR A 234 -4.11 0.32 2.33
CA THR A 234 -4.74 1.52 1.77
C THR A 234 -3.98 2.78 2.19
N LEU A 235 -3.53 3.57 1.23
CA LEU A 235 -2.73 4.78 1.44
C LEU A 235 -3.53 6.02 1.02
N MET A 236 -4.24 6.62 1.95
CA MET A 236 -5.15 7.75 1.70
C MET A 236 -4.47 9.09 1.99
N GLY A 237 -4.01 9.80 0.96
CA GLY A 237 -3.35 11.09 1.13
C GLY A 237 -2.06 11.01 1.95
N VAL A 238 -1.30 9.93 1.82
CA VAL A 238 -0.05 9.73 2.58
C VAL A 238 1.07 10.54 1.95
N GLY A 239 1.80 11.30 2.77
CA GLY A 239 2.86 12.19 2.32
C GLY A 239 4.23 11.53 2.18
N HIS A 240 5.12 12.18 1.42
CA HIS A 240 6.48 11.68 1.13
C HIS A 240 7.43 11.67 2.35
N GLY A 241 7.01 12.19 3.50
CA GLY A 241 7.73 12.01 4.75
C GLY A 241 7.59 10.61 5.34
N THR A 242 6.63 9.81 4.85
CA THR A 242 6.40 8.42 5.25
C THR A 242 7.35 7.49 4.51
N THR A 243 7.87 6.47 5.20
CA THR A 243 8.73 5.43 4.60
C THR A 243 7.95 4.15 4.41
N ILE A 244 7.93 3.63 3.18
CA ILE A 244 7.37 2.30 2.85
C ILE A 244 8.41 1.55 2.03
N ASP A 245 8.98 0.50 2.63
CA ASP A 245 10.10 -0.25 2.05
C ASP A 245 10.07 -1.70 2.55
N TYR A 246 10.21 -2.67 1.68
CA TYR A 246 10.08 -4.10 1.99
C TYR A 246 8.72 -4.46 2.60
N VAL A 247 7.65 -4.24 1.85
CA VAL A 247 6.28 -4.60 2.23
C VAL A 247 5.75 -5.71 1.33
N GLN A 248 5.14 -6.73 1.92
CA GLN A 248 4.40 -7.75 1.19
C GLN A 248 2.92 -7.64 1.50
N VAL A 249 2.08 -7.72 0.45
CA VAL A 249 0.65 -8.02 0.56
C VAL A 249 0.38 -9.36 -0.11
N HIS A 250 -0.29 -10.26 0.59
CA HIS A 250 -0.49 -11.63 0.16
C HIS A 250 -1.93 -12.09 0.36
N ASN A 251 -2.53 -12.64 -0.71
CA ASN A 251 -3.89 -13.16 -0.69
C ASN A 251 -4.90 -12.15 -0.15
N ASN A 252 -4.92 -10.96 -0.73
CA ASN A 252 -5.96 -9.97 -0.44
C ASN A 252 -7.17 -10.18 -1.36
N LEU A 253 -8.40 -9.96 -0.85
CA LEU A 253 -9.63 -10.14 -1.63
C LEU A 253 -9.88 -8.99 -2.61
N ASP A 254 -9.33 -7.83 -2.33
CA ASP A 254 -9.38 -6.62 -3.13
C ASP A 254 -7.95 -6.25 -3.54
N ASP A 255 -7.61 -4.95 -3.66
CA ASP A 255 -6.30 -4.52 -4.09
C ASP A 255 -5.18 -4.88 -3.12
N GLY A 256 -4.00 -5.13 -3.67
CA GLY A 256 -2.80 -5.30 -2.88
C GLY A 256 -2.45 -4.02 -2.13
N ILE A 257 -2.11 -2.98 -2.87
CA ILE A 257 -1.88 -1.63 -2.34
C ILE A 257 -2.61 -0.63 -3.21
N GLU A 258 -3.44 0.22 -2.59
CA GLU A 258 -4.12 1.30 -3.27
C GLU A 258 -3.75 2.68 -2.69
N TRP A 259 -3.48 3.63 -3.60
CA TRP A 259 -3.13 5.01 -3.28
C TRP A 259 -4.24 5.97 -3.68
N PHE A 260 -4.98 6.47 -2.72
CA PHE A 260 -5.93 7.58 -2.90
C PHE A 260 -5.22 8.92 -2.76
N GLY A 261 -4.60 9.39 -3.85
CA GLY A 261 -3.80 10.59 -3.81
C GLY A 261 -2.52 10.46 -2.97
N GLY A 262 -2.02 11.57 -2.49
CA GLY A 262 -0.79 11.60 -1.68
C GLY A 262 0.48 11.66 -2.50
N THR A 263 1.62 11.60 -1.82
CA THR A 263 2.94 11.82 -2.42
C THR A 263 4.00 10.83 -1.94
N VAL A 264 3.59 9.77 -1.25
CA VAL A 264 4.51 8.78 -0.68
C VAL A 264 5.26 8.04 -1.78
N ASN A 265 6.57 7.81 -1.57
CA ASN A 265 7.37 6.94 -2.43
C ASN A 265 7.49 5.56 -1.79
N VAL A 266 7.50 4.53 -2.62
CA VAL A 266 7.52 3.13 -2.18
C VAL A 266 8.63 2.37 -2.87
N THR A 267 9.34 1.54 -2.10
CA THR A 267 10.38 0.67 -2.63
C THR A 267 10.23 -0.76 -2.10
N HIS A 268 10.66 -1.75 -2.89
CA HIS A 268 10.71 -3.17 -2.55
C HIS A 268 9.36 -3.73 -2.07
N VAL A 269 8.39 -3.83 -2.96
CA VAL A 269 7.09 -4.43 -2.65
C VAL A 269 6.89 -5.78 -3.34
N VAL A 270 6.26 -6.69 -2.60
CA VAL A 270 5.92 -8.04 -3.06
C VAL A 270 4.41 -8.20 -2.96
N LEU A 271 3.73 -8.39 -4.08
CA LEU A 271 2.28 -8.46 -4.15
C LEU A 271 1.90 -9.81 -4.78
N THR A 272 1.26 -10.68 -3.98
CA THR A 272 1.09 -12.06 -4.38
C THR A 272 -0.30 -12.59 -4.05
N GLY A 273 -0.95 -13.16 -5.05
CA GLY A 273 -2.25 -13.83 -4.88
C GLY A 273 -3.43 -12.91 -4.62
N ASN A 274 -3.28 -11.59 -4.77
CA ASN A 274 -4.36 -10.63 -4.59
C ASN A 274 -5.42 -10.81 -5.68
N ASP A 275 -6.70 -10.69 -5.33
CA ASP A 275 -7.81 -11.08 -6.19
C ASP A 275 -8.26 -9.96 -7.14
N ASP A 276 -8.03 -8.70 -6.80
CA ASP A 276 -8.19 -7.56 -7.69
C ASP A 276 -6.83 -6.97 -8.09
N ASP A 277 -6.65 -5.67 -8.14
CA ASP A 277 -5.43 -5.05 -8.62
C ASP A 277 -4.28 -5.17 -7.60
N ASP A 278 -3.04 -5.27 -8.06
CA ASP A 278 -1.92 -5.37 -7.12
C ASP A 278 -1.38 -3.99 -6.74
N ILE A 279 -1.28 -3.10 -7.72
CA ILE A 279 -0.87 -1.71 -7.58
C ILE A 279 -1.97 -0.86 -8.20
N ASP A 280 -2.78 -0.18 -7.38
CA ASP A 280 -3.74 0.80 -7.86
C ASP A 280 -3.42 2.20 -7.35
N PHE A 281 -3.43 3.20 -8.23
CA PHE A 281 -3.24 4.58 -7.82
C PHE A 281 -4.09 5.54 -8.63
N ASP A 282 -4.79 6.40 -7.89
CA ASP A 282 -5.67 7.40 -8.47
C ASP A 282 -5.76 8.69 -7.62
N THR A 283 -6.83 9.44 -7.78
CA THR A 283 -7.24 10.62 -7.00
C THR A 283 -6.15 11.65 -6.76
N GLY A 284 -5.19 11.73 -7.70
CA GLY A 284 -4.12 12.71 -7.64
C GLY A 284 -2.85 12.24 -6.94
N TYR A 285 -2.60 10.94 -6.90
CA TYR A 285 -1.33 10.40 -6.42
C TYR A 285 -0.15 10.96 -7.22
N LYS A 286 0.87 11.44 -6.51
CA LYS A 286 2.12 11.96 -7.09
C LYS A 286 3.32 11.35 -6.39
N GLY A 287 3.70 10.15 -6.80
CA GLY A 287 4.79 9.43 -6.15
C GLY A 287 5.57 8.51 -7.09
N ASN A 288 6.52 7.81 -6.49
CA ASN A 288 7.46 6.95 -7.19
C ASN A 288 7.47 5.56 -6.57
N ILE A 289 7.50 4.53 -7.42
CA ILE A 289 7.55 3.13 -7.00
C ILE A 289 8.75 2.47 -7.69
N GLN A 290 9.62 1.81 -6.93
CA GLN A 290 10.72 1.04 -7.50
C GLN A 290 10.87 -0.33 -6.83
N PHE A 291 11.21 -1.34 -7.62
CA PHE A 291 11.36 -2.73 -7.20
C PHE A 291 10.04 -3.32 -6.68
N ALA A 292 9.15 -3.64 -7.59
CA ALA A 292 7.93 -4.37 -7.27
C ALA A 292 7.87 -5.71 -8.01
N ILE A 293 7.42 -6.74 -7.33
CA ILE A 293 7.10 -8.03 -7.93
C ILE A 293 5.65 -8.39 -7.64
N VAL A 294 4.91 -8.64 -8.70
CA VAL A 294 3.50 -9.04 -8.68
C VAL A 294 3.39 -10.46 -9.20
N ARG A 295 2.64 -11.30 -8.50
CA ARG A 295 2.29 -12.63 -8.96
C ARG A 295 0.84 -12.95 -8.63
N LYS A 296 0.00 -13.04 -9.63
CA LYS A 296 -1.36 -13.53 -9.46
C LYS A 296 -1.38 -15.02 -9.08
N ASN A 297 -2.38 -15.42 -8.31
CA ASN A 297 -2.57 -16.83 -7.97
C ASN A 297 -2.85 -17.65 -9.24
N PRO A 298 -1.99 -18.58 -9.66
CA PRO A 298 -2.17 -19.33 -10.89
C PRO A 298 -3.37 -20.30 -10.86
N ASP A 299 -3.85 -20.63 -9.68
CA ASP A 299 -4.99 -21.53 -9.46
C ASP A 299 -6.32 -20.76 -9.40
N LEU A 300 -6.28 -19.43 -9.34
CA LEU A 300 -7.47 -18.60 -9.33
C LEU A 300 -8.10 -18.58 -10.72
N THR A 301 -9.27 -19.19 -10.86
CA THR A 301 -9.98 -19.32 -12.16
C THR A 301 -11.01 -18.22 -12.39
N THR A 302 -11.49 -17.61 -11.32
CA THR A 302 -12.41 -16.48 -11.36
C THR A 302 -12.15 -15.62 -10.12
N PRO A 303 -11.86 -14.32 -10.28
CA PRO A 303 -11.74 -13.43 -9.15
C PRO A 303 -13.02 -13.42 -8.32
N SER A 304 -12.89 -13.34 -7.01
CA SER A 304 -14.02 -13.19 -6.10
C SER A 304 -14.34 -11.73 -5.77
N GLY A 305 -13.41 -10.84 -6.06
CA GLY A 305 -13.54 -9.39 -5.91
C GLY A 305 -14.18 -8.69 -7.10
N SER A 306 -13.51 -7.71 -7.69
CA SER A 306 -14.10 -6.85 -8.73
C SER A 306 -14.30 -7.51 -10.10
N ASN A 307 -13.72 -8.63 -10.38
CA ASN A 307 -13.76 -9.41 -11.63
C ASN A 307 -12.86 -8.94 -12.77
N ASP A 308 -12.01 -7.99 -12.58
CA ASP A 308 -11.07 -7.54 -13.61
C ASP A 308 -9.65 -7.24 -13.11
N PRO A 309 -9.02 -8.19 -12.37
CA PRO A 309 -7.74 -8.02 -11.71
C PRO A 309 -6.61 -7.68 -12.67
N ARG A 310 -5.73 -6.79 -12.24
CA ARG A 310 -4.57 -6.33 -12.98
C ARG A 310 -3.32 -6.39 -12.12
N GLY A 311 -2.18 -6.26 -12.76
CA GLY A 311 -0.93 -6.03 -12.05
C GLY A 311 -0.78 -4.57 -11.63
N ILE A 312 -1.22 -3.64 -12.51
CA ILE A 312 -1.29 -2.21 -12.25
C ILE A 312 -2.61 -1.67 -12.80
N GLU A 313 -3.42 -1.02 -11.98
CA GLU A 313 -4.41 -0.07 -12.43
C GLU A 313 -3.94 1.35 -12.07
N ALA A 314 -4.18 2.31 -12.95
CA ALA A 314 -3.92 3.70 -12.67
C ALA A 314 -4.94 4.58 -13.38
N ASN A 315 -5.46 5.55 -12.66
CA ASN A 315 -6.49 6.44 -13.16
C ASN A 315 -6.24 7.89 -12.74
N SER A 316 -6.67 8.81 -13.57
CA SER A 316 -6.94 10.18 -13.19
C SER A 316 -8.31 10.57 -13.70
N SER A 317 -8.97 11.52 -13.05
CA SER A 317 -10.28 11.97 -13.49
C SER A 317 -10.27 12.40 -14.96
N ASP A 318 -11.37 12.13 -15.67
CA ASP A 318 -11.62 12.65 -17.01
C ASP A 318 -11.86 14.17 -17.02
N GLU A 319 -11.98 14.78 -15.86
CA GLU A 319 -12.08 16.21 -15.66
C GLU A 319 -10.72 16.77 -15.17
N GLU A 320 -10.46 18.03 -15.39
CA GLU A 320 -9.21 18.70 -15.01
C GLU A 320 -9.16 18.95 -13.49
N TYR A 321 -9.20 17.89 -12.70
CA TYR A 321 -8.98 18.00 -11.25
C TYR A 321 -7.49 18.08 -10.92
N VAL A 322 -7.18 18.80 -9.86
CA VAL A 322 -5.80 18.94 -9.37
C VAL A 322 -5.69 18.49 -7.91
N PRO A 323 -4.59 17.79 -7.59
CA PRO A 323 -3.52 17.34 -8.50
C PRO A 323 -4.01 16.26 -9.46
N GLU A 324 -3.61 16.29 -10.72
CA GLU A 324 -3.75 15.13 -11.59
C GLU A 324 -2.90 13.97 -11.05
N THR A 325 -3.35 12.74 -11.30
CA THR A 325 -2.56 11.57 -10.94
C THR A 325 -1.31 11.49 -11.81
N GLU A 326 -0.16 11.42 -11.15
CA GLU A 326 1.14 11.34 -11.81
C GLU A 326 2.03 10.33 -11.08
N GLY A 327 2.20 9.13 -11.63
CA GLY A 327 3.04 8.08 -11.07
C GLY A 327 4.29 7.83 -11.91
N ALA A 328 5.43 7.54 -11.27
CA ALA A 328 6.60 7.02 -11.97
C ALA A 328 7.05 5.70 -11.33
N LEU A 329 7.15 4.65 -12.15
CA LEU A 329 7.41 3.29 -11.72
C LEU A 329 8.65 2.73 -12.42
N ALA A 330 9.48 1.97 -11.71
CA ALA A 330 10.67 1.38 -12.29
C ALA A 330 10.99 -0.01 -11.71
N ASN A 331 11.60 -0.88 -12.51
CA ASN A 331 12.04 -2.21 -12.08
C ASN A 331 10.90 -3.05 -11.49
N ILE A 332 9.86 -3.27 -12.29
CA ILE A 332 8.68 -4.03 -11.90
C ILE A 332 8.61 -5.33 -12.70
N THR A 333 8.19 -6.40 -12.05
CA THR A 333 7.83 -7.66 -12.71
C THR A 333 6.39 -8.00 -12.41
N LEU A 334 5.56 -8.12 -13.47
CA LEU A 334 4.15 -8.46 -13.39
C LEU A 334 3.90 -9.83 -13.98
N VAL A 335 3.49 -10.79 -13.14
CA VAL A 335 3.17 -12.16 -13.55
C VAL A 335 1.70 -12.45 -13.36
N GLY A 336 0.98 -12.58 -14.47
CA GLY A 336 -0.44 -12.94 -14.49
C GLY A 336 -0.68 -14.43 -14.33
N ALA A 337 -1.93 -14.79 -14.11
CA ALA A 337 -2.37 -16.16 -13.86
C ALA A 337 -2.81 -16.93 -15.13
N LYS A 338 -2.61 -16.41 -16.33
CA LYS A 338 -3.13 -16.99 -17.60
C LYS A 338 -4.64 -17.17 -17.59
N VAL A 339 -5.39 -16.27 -17.03
CA VAL A 339 -6.84 -16.39 -16.93
C VAL A 339 -7.55 -15.54 -17.95
N THR A 340 -8.76 -15.88 -18.15
CA THR A 340 -9.81 -15.44 -19.05
C THR A 340 -9.88 -13.94 -19.38
N ALA A 341 -10.61 -13.64 -20.44
CA ALA A 341 -10.82 -12.34 -21.06
C ALA A 341 -10.95 -11.15 -20.08
N GLY A 342 -10.26 -10.06 -20.41
CA GLY A 342 -10.34 -8.79 -19.69
C GLY A 342 -9.21 -8.53 -18.71
N GLN A 343 -8.25 -9.45 -18.58
CA GLN A 343 -7.14 -9.28 -17.65
C GLN A 343 -5.92 -8.66 -18.33
N TYR A 344 -5.49 -7.54 -17.80
CA TYR A 344 -4.37 -6.76 -18.34
C TYR A 344 -3.24 -6.69 -17.32
N GLY A 345 -2.01 -6.78 -17.79
CA GLY A 345 -0.86 -6.53 -16.93
C GLY A 345 -0.88 -5.12 -16.35
N MET A 346 -1.28 -4.16 -17.18
CA MET A 346 -1.50 -2.78 -16.77
C MET A 346 -2.75 -2.22 -17.46
N ARG A 347 -3.58 -1.50 -16.71
CA ARG A 347 -4.66 -0.66 -17.23
C ARG A 347 -4.44 0.78 -16.81
N LEU A 348 -4.23 1.65 -17.79
CA LEU A 348 -3.91 3.05 -17.59
C LEU A 348 -5.02 3.89 -18.23
N ARG A 349 -5.69 4.74 -17.46
CA ARG A 349 -6.92 5.39 -17.90
C ARG A 349 -7.09 6.84 -17.45
N GLY A 350 -8.04 7.53 -18.05
CA GLY A 350 -8.36 8.92 -17.74
C GLY A 350 -7.25 9.90 -18.12
N ALA A 351 -7.21 11.05 -17.48
CA ALA A 351 -6.20 12.08 -17.68
C ALA A 351 -4.84 11.76 -17.01
N LEU A 352 -4.53 10.48 -16.88
CA LEU A 352 -3.34 9.99 -16.20
C LEU A 352 -2.05 10.44 -16.87
N THR A 353 -1.09 10.91 -16.07
CA THR A 353 0.32 11.01 -16.46
C THR A 353 1.13 9.94 -15.75
N THR A 354 1.77 9.03 -16.48
CA THR A 354 2.61 7.99 -15.88
C THR A 354 3.85 7.67 -16.69
N ARG A 355 4.91 7.29 -15.98
CA ARG A 355 6.19 6.88 -16.58
C ARG A 355 6.55 5.51 -16.01
N ILE A 356 6.74 4.54 -16.88
CA ILE A 356 7.05 3.17 -16.49
C ILE A 356 8.35 2.74 -17.16
N TYR A 357 9.30 2.33 -16.33
CA TYR A 357 10.67 2.04 -16.72
C TYR A 357 11.06 0.61 -16.37
N ASN A 358 11.87 -0.03 -17.20
CA ASN A 358 12.49 -1.34 -16.92
C ASN A 358 11.52 -2.37 -16.32
N THR A 359 10.36 -2.56 -16.94
CA THR A 359 9.29 -3.41 -16.42
C THR A 359 9.07 -4.63 -17.31
N ALA A 360 8.93 -5.81 -16.71
CA ALA A 360 8.60 -7.06 -17.38
C ALA A 360 7.16 -7.48 -17.08
N VAL A 361 6.41 -7.89 -18.11
CA VAL A 361 4.99 -8.24 -18.00
C VAL A 361 4.72 -9.55 -18.72
N VAL A 362 4.21 -10.56 -18.01
CA VAL A 362 3.99 -11.90 -18.57
C VAL A 362 2.68 -12.52 -18.13
N ASN A 363 2.15 -13.44 -18.94
CA ASN A 363 0.98 -14.25 -18.63
C ASN A 363 -0.34 -13.47 -18.45
N TRP A 364 -0.51 -12.36 -19.15
CA TRP A 364 -1.74 -11.59 -19.20
C TRP A 364 -2.37 -11.67 -20.60
N GLU A 365 -3.65 -11.34 -20.72
CA GLU A 365 -4.32 -11.25 -22.02
C GLU A 365 -3.68 -10.16 -22.90
N SER A 366 -3.44 -8.98 -22.33
CA SER A 366 -2.62 -7.93 -22.89
C SER A 366 -1.66 -7.39 -21.83
N CYS A 367 -0.43 -7.05 -22.23
CA CYS A 367 0.53 -6.52 -21.28
C CYS A 367 0.15 -5.11 -20.81
N VAL A 368 -0.24 -4.26 -21.74
CA VAL A 368 -0.59 -2.87 -21.45
C VAL A 368 -1.88 -2.50 -22.17
N ARG A 369 -2.83 -1.97 -21.43
CA ARG A 369 -4.02 -1.35 -21.96
C ARG A 369 -4.07 0.13 -21.56
N VAL A 370 -4.29 1.00 -22.52
CA VAL A 370 -4.55 2.42 -22.27
C VAL A 370 -5.97 2.74 -22.68
N ASP A 371 -6.76 3.20 -21.75
CA ASP A 371 -8.11 3.69 -21.96
C ASP A 371 -8.08 5.22 -21.80
N ASP A 372 -8.01 5.95 -22.91
CA ASP A 372 -8.06 7.41 -22.89
C ASP A 372 -9.35 7.92 -22.21
N ALA A 373 -9.26 9.11 -21.66
CA ALA A 373 -10.40 9.86 -21.20
C ALA A 373 -11.51 9.91 -22.25
N ALA A 374 -12.72 9.78 -21.80
CA ALA A 374 -13.93 9.94 -22.56
C ALA A 374 -14.41 8.76 -23.41
N THR A 375 -15.27 8.04 -22.77
CA THR A 375 -16.37 7.31 -23.40
C THR A 375 -17.57 8.22 -23.69
N GLY A 376 -17.45 9.53 -23.47
CA GLY A 376 -18.50 10.53 -23.62
C GLY A 376 -18.38 11.33 -24.91
N THR A 377 -19.33 12.20 -25.12
CA THR A 377 -19.48 13.06 -26.29
C THR A 377 -18.39 14.11 -26.47
N ASP A 378 -17.47 14.22 -25.53
CA ASP A 378 -16.38 15.20 -25.51
C ASP A 378 -15.01 14.53 -25.64
N ALA A 379 -14.98 13.40 -26.35
CA ALA A 379 -13.73 12.74 -26.73
C ALA A 379 -12.75 13.75 -27.32
N GLY A 380 -11.65 14.04 -26.62
CA GLY A 380 -10.55 14.75 -27.23
C GLY A 380 -9.97 15.93 -26.47
N THR A 381 -10.26 16.14 -25.19
CA THR A 381 -9.64 17.23 -24.45
C THR A 381 -8.59 16.79 -23.44
N ILE A 382 -8.65 15.56 -22.95
CA ILE A 382 -7.67 15.08 -21.97
C ILE A 382 -7.27 13.66 -22.34
N ASP A 383 -6.04 13.50 -22.81
CA ASP A 383 -5.48 12.21 -23.16
C ASP A 383 -4.56 11.72 -22.04
N SER A 384 -4.56 10.42 -21.77
CA SER A 384 -3.55 9.79 -20.91
C SER A 384 -2.16 10.06 -21.46
N ASN A 385 -1.25 10.56 -20.63
CA ASN A 385 0.14 10.81 -20.98
C ASN A 385 1.02 9.68 -20.42
N VAL A 386 1.12 8.60 -21.19
CA VAL A 386 1.83 7.38 -20.78
C VAL A 386 3.18 7.30 -21.48
N THR A 387 4.25 7.19 -20.70
CA THR A 387 5.61 6.96 -21.18
C THR A 387 6.09 5.58 -20.75
N LEU A 388 6.40 4.71 -21.70
CA LEU A 388 6.95 3.37 -21.47
C LEU A 388 8.38 3.34 -22.00
N VAL A 389 9.36 3.00 -21.16
CA VAL A 389 10.78 2.87 -21.54
C VAL A 389 11.33 1.54 -21.04
N ASN A 390 11.82 0.70 -21.95
CA ASN A 390 12.30 -0.64 -21.64
C ASN A 390 11.23 -1.50 -20.94
N VAL A 391 9.98 -1.36 -21.34
CA VAL A 391 8.90 -2.26 -20.93
C VAL A 391 8.85 -3.40 -21.93
N ILE A 392 8.97 -4.61 -21.42
CA ILE A 392 8.96 -5.84 -22.20
C ILE A 392 7.81 -6.74 -21.77
N GLY A 393 7.26 -7.53 -22.67
CA GLY A 393 6.16 -8.40 -22.29
C GLY A 393 5.86 -9.52 -23.25
N ASP A 394 5.35 -10.61 -22.69
CA ASP A 394 4.77 -11.73 -23.42
C ASP A 394 3.35 -11.99 -22.90
N CYS A 395 2.39 -11.53 -23.65
CA CYS A 395 0.98 -11.58 -23.28
C CYS A 395 0.16 -12.07 -24.47
N ALA A 396 -0.85 -12.88 -24.22
CA ALA A 396 -1.70 -13.49 -25.24
C ALA A 396 -3.14 -13.68 -24.72
N PRO A 397 -4.15 -13.58 -25.59
CA PRO A 397 -4.08 -13.47 -27.06
C PRO A 397 -3.88 -12.05 -27.62
N ASP A 398 -4.11 -10.98 -26.85
CA ASP A 398 -4.18 -9.62 -27.37
C ASP A 398 -2.81 -8.96 -27.59
N GLY A 399 -1.74 -9.59 -27.08
CA GLY A 399 -0.37 -9.15 -27.28
C GLY A 399 0.07 -8.04 -26.35
N PHE A 400 1.14 -7.33 -26.73
CA PHE A 400 1.79 -6.39 -25.84
C PHE A 400 0.91 -5.19 -25.51
N TYR A 401 0.16 -4.66 -26.48
CA TYR A 401 -0.54 -3.39 -26.31
C TYR A 401 -1.94 -3.42 -26.91
N THR A 402 -2.93 -3.01 -26.12
CA THR A 402 -4.29 -2.75 -26.55
C THR A 402 -4.70 -1.33 -26.22
N LYS A 403 -5.57 -0.78 -27.06
CA LYS A 403 -6.08 0.57 -26.92
C LYS A 403 -7.59 0.55 -27.11
N ARG A 404 -8.29 1.23 -26.24
CA ARG A 404 -9.75 1.30 -26.29
C ARG A 404 -10.25 2.20 -27.39
N ALA A 405 -9.60 3.33 -27.66
CA ALA A 405 -9.98 4.29 -28.70
C ALA A 405 -9.03 4.22 -29.90
N ALA A 406 -9.59 4.24 -31.12
CA ALA A 406 -8.84 4.00 -32.34
C ALA A 406 -7.84 5.10 -32.73
N ASP A 407 -7.89 6.29 -32.13
CA ASP A 407 -7.30 7.50 -32.69
C ASP A 407 -6.35 8.29 -31.78
N SER A 408 -6.10 7.90 -30.51
CA SER A 408 -5.17 8.61 -29.66
C SER A 408 -3.73 8.15 -29.86
N GLU A 409 -2.81 9.08 -30.08
CA GLU A 409 -1.37 8.81 -30.11
C GLU A 409 -0.83 8.78 -28.68
N VAL A 410 -0.73 7.59 -28.11
CA VAL A 410 0.00 7.40 -26.87
C VAL A 410 1.48 7.35 -27.19
N GLY A 411 2.27 8.15 -26.52
CA GLY A 411 3.72 8.15 -26.67
C GLY A 411 4.34 6.87 -26.08
N VAL A 412 4.22 5.76 -26.76
CA VAL A 412 4.92 4.53 -26.40
C VAL A 412 6.33 4.60 -26.93
N VAL A 413 7.30 4.78 -26.05
CA VAL A 413 8.71 4.85 -26.41
C VAL A 413 9.44 3.62 -25.87
N GLY A 414 9.96 2.78 -26.77
CA GLY A 414 10.89 1.70 -26.43
C GLY A 414 10.27 0.37 -26.01
N ALA A 415 8.97 0.15 -26.28
CA ALA A 415 8.36 -1.17 -26.06
C ALA A 415 8.94 -2.20 -27.06
N VAL A 416 9.46 -3.30 -26.53
CA VAL A 416 9.92 -4.43 -27.31
C VAL A 416 9.09 -5.63 -26.86
N ALA A 417 8.29 -6.20 -27.79
CA ALA A 417 7.68 -7.49 -27.54
C ALA A 417 8.79 -8.56 -27.52
N ILE A 418 8.89 -9.30 -26.44
CA ILE A 418 9.84 -10.41 -26.28
C ILE A 418 9.04 -11.67 -26.08
N ASP A 419 9.42 -12.72 -26.84
CA ASP A 419 8.90 -14.07 -26.61
C ASP A 419 9.53 -14.63 -25.34
N LEU A 420 8.77 -14.55 -24.24
CA LEU A 420 9.20 -15.01 -22.91
C LEU A 420 8.96 -16.52 -22.69
N THR A 421 8.58 -17.27 -23.72
CA THR A 421 8.70 -18.73 -23.70
C THR A 421 10.17 -19.16 -23.63
N ASP A 422 11.09 -18.22 -23.93
CA ASP A 422 12.52 -18.36 -23.63
C ASP A 422 12.80 -17.57 -22.34
N ALA A 423 12.96 -18.24 -21.23
CA ALA A 423 13.33 -17.64 -19.95
C ALA A 423 14.69 -16.89 -20.01
N ALA A 424 15.53 -17.19 -21.02
CA ALA A 424 16.64 -16.35 -21.39
C ALA A 424 16.22 -14.95 -21.84
N ALA A 425 14.97 -14.72 -22.19
CA ALA A 425 14.48 -13.40 -22.61
C ALA A 425 14.15 -12.48 -21.44
N LEU A 426 13.78 -12.98 -20.26
CA LEU A 426 13.82 -12.19 -19.01
C LEU A 426 15.26 -11.76 -18.66
N THR A 427 16.22 -12.47 -19.21
CA THR A 427 17.65 -12.21 -19.08
C THR A 427 18.24 -11.59 -20.34
N ALA A 428 17.42 -11.16 -21.32
CA ALA A 428 17.92 -10.58 -22.55
C ALA A 428 18.82 -9.40 -22.21
N THR A 429 20.10 -9.62 -22.41
CA THR A 429 21.18 -8.66 -22.30
C THR A 429 21.12 -7.63 -23.43
N THR A 430 20.00 -6.98 -23.58
CA THR A 430 20.00 -5.74 -24.29
C THR A 430 20.66 -4.75 -23.34
N GLU A 431 21.81 -4.21 -23.73
CA GLU A 431 22.43 -3.10 -23.03
C GLU A 431 21.47 -1.92 -23.09
N TYR A 432 20.53 -1.84 -22.14
CA TYR A 432 19.70 -0.68 -21.96
C TYR A 432 20.54 0.38 -21.28
N THR A 433 21.04 1.31 -22.06
CA THR A 433 21.61 2.52 -21.50
C THR A 433 20.48 3.29 -20.83
N VAL A 434 20.49 3.29 -19.51
CA VAL A 434 19.62 4.12 -18.69
C VAL A 434 19.96 5.59 -18.99
N SER A 435 19.26 6.19 -19.92
CA SER A 435 19.30 7.62 -20.10
C SER A 435 18.20 8.22 -19.20
N SER A 436 18.61 8.75 -18.05
CA SER A 436 17.81 9.59 -17.14
C SER A 436 16.34 9.20 -17.00
N TRP A 437 16.05 8.27 -16.06
CA TRP A 437 14.69 8.11 -15.59
C TRP A 437 14.30 9.35 -14.80
N GLU A 438 13.19 9.92 -15.16
CA GLU A 438 12.68 11.10 -14.47
C GLU A 438 11.64 10.64 -13.45
N PRO A 439 11.95 10.71 -12.14
CA PRO A 439 10.95 10.49 -11.11
C PRO A 439 9.91 11.62 -11.14
N VAL A 440 8.77 11.38 -10.53
CA VAL A 440 7.84 12.46 -10.22
C VAL A 440 8.49 13.37 -9.19
N ASP A 441 8.56 14.65 -9.48
CA ASP A 441 9.00 15.66 -8.50
C ASP A 441 7.84 15.95 -7.52
N ASN A 442 7.85 15.27 -6.41
CA ASN A 442 6.89 15.46 -5.32
C ASN A 442 7.49 16.23 -4.13
N GLY A 443 8.66 16.82 -4.32
CA GLY A 443 9.37 17.57 -3.28
C GLY A 443 10.22 16.71 -2.33
N SER A 444 10.21 15.38 -2.45
CA SER A 444 10.98 14.48 -1.59
C SER A 444 12.47 14.42 -1.94
N GLY A 445 12.82 14.78 -3.17
CA GLY A 445 14.15 14.53 -3.72
C GLY A 445 14.41 13.06 -4.04
N PHE A 446 13.37 12.26 -4.21
CA PHE A 446 13.49 10.85 -4.62
C PHE A 446 14.27 10.74 -5.93
N ALA A 447 15.11 9.74 -6.02
CA ALA A 447 15.80 9.37 -7.24
C ALA A 447 15.77 7.87 -7.39
N PHE A 448 15.45 7.39 -8.59
CA PHE A 448 15.53 5.96 -8.88
C PHE A 448 16.97 5.45 -8.74
N GLU A 449 17.12 4.28 -8.16
CA GLU A 449 18.35 3.53 -8.24
C GLU A 449 18.60 3.11 -9.70
N ASN A 450 19.77 3.44 -10.21
CA ASN A 450 20.13 3.10 -11.58
C ASN A 450 20.41 1.60 -11.71
N THR A 451 19.58 0.90 -12.47
CA THR A 451 19.79 -0.50 -12.82
C THR A 451 20.07 -0.64 -14.31
N ASN A 452 20.75 -1.72 -14.68
CA ASN A 452 21.01 -2.06 -16.09
C ASN A 452 20.24 -3.32 -16.55
N TYR A 453 19.10 -3.60 -15.88
CA TYR A 453 18.25 -4.74 -16.15
C TYR A 453 16.78 -4.35 -16.14
N VAL A 454 15.95 -5.19 -16.73
CA VAL A 454 14.49 -5.08 -16.75
C VAL A 454 13.91 -6.01 -15.69
N GLY A 455 12.82 -5.60 -15.06
CA GLY A 455 12.15 -6.34 -14.00
C GLY A 455 12.65 -6.02 -12.59
N ALA A 456 12.07 -6.69 -11.61
CA ALA A 456 12.27 -6.41 -10.18
C ALA A 456 13.63 -6.86 -9.64
N VAL A 457 14.35 -7.73 -10.34
CA VAL A 457 15.63 -8.29 -9.91
C VAL A 457 16.55 -8.50 -11.11
N ALA A 458 17.85 -8.42 -10.88
CA ALA A 458 18.85 -8.63 -11.92
C ALA A 458 18.82 -10.07 -12.45
N PRO A 459 18.95 -10.27 -13.77
CA PRO A 459 19.07 -11.59 -14.36
C PRO A 459 20.18 -12.43 -13.72
N GLY A 460 19.92 -13.74 -13.49
CA GLY A 460 20.89 -14.65 -12.88
C GLY A 460 21.05 -14.47 -11.36
N THR A 461 20.22 -13.66 -10.71
CA THR A 461 20.18 -13.59 -9.25
C THR A 461 19.59 -14.89 -8.71
N ALA A 462 20.33 -15.61 -7.88
CA ALA A 462 19.81 -16.80 -7.23
C ALA A 462 18.64 -16.45 -6.30
N ALA A 463 17.66 -17.34 -6.18
CA ALA A 463 16.47 -17.11 -5.35
C ALA A 463 16.83 -16.71 -3.91
N ALA A 464 17.86 -17.32 -3.33
CA ALA A 464 18.35 -17.00 -1.99
C ALA A 464 18.99 -15.60 -1.85
N ASP A 465 19.42 -15.02 -2.98
CA ASP A 465 20.10 -13.72 -3.03
C ASP A 465 19.15 -12.59 -3.49
N ALA A 466 17.93 -12.92 -3.90
CA ALA A 466 16.93 -11.93 -4.26
C ALA A 466 16.58 -11.06 -3.05
N TRP A 467 16.25 -9.79 -3.31
CA TRP A 467 15.96 -8.84 -2.22
C TRP A 467 14.73 -9.23 -1.36
N TRP A 468 13.83 -10.05 -1.91
CA TRP A 468 12.69 -10.59 -1.18
C TRP A 468 12.99 -11.86 -0.38
N ALA A 469 14.14 -12.51 -0.59
CA ALA A 469 14.45 -13.78 0.06
C ALA A 469 14.53 -13.67 1.58
N GLY A 470 13.90 -14.61 2.27
CA GLY A 470 14.01 -14.80 3.72
C GLY A 470 13.11 -13.92 4.58
N TRP A 471 12.33 -13.01 3.99
CA TRP A 471 11.37 -12.22 4.74
C TRP A 471 9.92 -12.31 4.22
N VAL A 472 9.70 -12.71 2.99
CA VAL A 472 8.35 -12.93 2.44
C VAL A 472 7.73 -14.21 2.98
N ILE A 473 6.42 -14.34 2.84
CA ILE A 473 5.68 -15.57 3.17
C ILE A 473 6.17 -16.72 2.30
N ASP A 474 6.51 -17.83 2.93
CA ASP A 474 7.04 -19.01 2.28
C ASP A 474 6.09 -19.55 1.20
N GLY A 475 6.62 -19.84 0.01
CA GLY A 475 5.83 -20.33 -1.11
C GLY A 475 5.09 -19.26 -1.93
N SER A 476 4.96 -18.02 -1.43
CA SER A 476 4.22 -16.97 -2.12
C SER A 476 4.80 -16.61 -3.50
N LEU A 477 6.09 -16.83 -3.69
CA LEU A 477 6.82 -16.59 -4.95
C LEU A 477 7.35 -17.89 -5.59
N ASP A 478 6.82 -19.06 -5.22
CA ASP A 478 7.22 -20.31 -5.83
C ASP A 478 6.99 -20.28 -7.34
N GLY A 479 8.01 -20.71 -8.10
CA GLY A 479 8.00 -20.67 -9.56
C GLY A 479 8.43 -19.33 -10.18
N ILE A 480 8.65 -18.26 -9.36
CA ILE A 480 9.24 -17.01 -9.85
C ILE A 480 10.69 -16.87 -9.39
N ALA A 481 10.99 -17.32 -8.19
CA ALA A 481 12.27 -17.06 -7.53
C ALA A 481 13.44 -17.86 -8.09
N ASP A 482 13.20 -18.85 -8.94
CA ASP A 482 14.26 -19.64 -9.55
C ASP A 482 14.66 -19.04 -10.90
N GLN A 483 15.29 -17.88 -10.85
CA GLN A 483 15.84 -17.19 -12.02
C GLN A 483 17.00 -17.97 -12.65
N ASP A 484 17.57 -18.95 -11.94
CA ASP A 484 18.61 -19.83 -12.45
C ASP A 484 18.05 -21.06 -13.18
N ALA A 485 16.75 -21.33 -13.04
CA ALA A 485 16.08 -22.42 -13.74
C ALA A 485 15.10 -21.83 -14.77
N PRO A 486 15.58 -21.56 -15.98
CA PRO A 486 14.73 -21.07 -17.06
C PRO A 486 13.58 -22.01 -17.44
N GLU A 487 13.56 -23.21 -16.89
CA GLU A 487 12.53 -24.23 -17.11
C GLU A 487 11.44 -24.28 -16.02
N THR A 488 11.57 -23.52 -14.94
CA THR A 488 10.40 -23.30 -14.11
C THR A 488 9.52 -22.34 -14.85
N THR A 489 8.94 -22.87 -15.86
CA THR A 489 7.78 -22.37 -16.52
C THR A 489 6.93 -21.64 -15.49
N PHE A 490 6.72 -20.36 -15.69
CA PHE A 490 5.49 -19.75 -15.25
C PHE A 490 4.43 -20.82 -15.55
N ALA A 491 3.98 -21.51 -14.50
CA ALA A 491 3.30 -22.80 -14.66
C ALA A 491 2.20 -22.71 -15.69
N GLU A 492 2.07 -23.78 -16.48
CA GLU A 492 1.00 -23.94 -17.48
C GLU A 492 -0.37 -23.66 -16.90
#